data_1e5abf1b63b6fb57da4cbe7e2027a284
#
_entry.id   1e5abf1b63b6fb57da4cbe7e2027a284
#
_cell.length_a   1.000
_cell.length_b   1.000
_cell.length_c   1.000
_cell.angle_alpha   90.00
_cell.angle_beta   90.00
_cell.angle_gamma   90.00
#
_symmetry.space_group_name_H-M   'P 1'
#
loop_
_entity.id
_entity.type
_entity.pdbx_description
1 polymer ?
#
loop_
_entity_poly.entity_id
_entity_poly.type
_entity_poly.pdbx_seq_one_letter_code
_entity_poly.pdbx_strand_id
1 'polypeptide(L)'
;DYPRPQLARPSLDHPTWMSLNGLWQYAATEGQATPTFGKSLNDQVLVPYPIESVLSGVQKHSDFMVYRRLVDVPASFTAQGKHVRLNFGAVAQDATVYVNGKEVAKHIGGYTSFSADITQALRPKGSQEIIVAVHAPVDGVNVMVGKQRLKPDGIFYTAASGIWQSVWLEPVPAASFAQLEFTPASSLDAFTVTSKLQGSSGNATLHVTAYADGKPVGEVSGAAGAPLRLAIKQPHLWSPQDPFLYTFKATLAQGEQRDEVTSYAGLRTIGIAKVGGLNRVVLNGKPTFLLGTLDQGYWPDGIYTAPTDEALKFDIQKTKDLGFNTIRKHIKVEPARWYYWADRIGLMVWQDMPSLPNGHNEKLSDADKAGFRKDVTAIVEQLKGETAIIGWIPFNEGWGQWSIPAAAELADQIKKLDPSRLVNARSGANCCDTKGDPKAGDLIDVHDYQGPGLPAPDATRASMDGEHGGLTLGVADHIWPNTAINPYGSVKDNAALNDGYVANTAVLRDKGPGIGVSGSVYTQITDVEGEHNGLYTYDRKVEKVDEGRVRAINEETIRAGGPR
;
A
#
# COMPACT_ATOMS: atom_id res chain seq x y z
N ASP A 1 16.44 -0.19 7.79
CA ASP A 1 16.07 -1.24 6.83
C ASP A 1 15.96 -0.68 5.41
N TYR A 2 16.30 -1.48 4.39
CA TYR A 2 16.26 -1.04 3.00
C TYR A 2 14.81 -0.80 2.53
N PRO A 3 14.51 0.36 1.94
CA PRO A 3 13.12 0.76 1.66
C PRO A 3 12.40 -0.06 0.58
N ARG A 4 13.12 -0.74 -0.33
CA ARG A 4 12.55 -1.57 -1.41
C ARG A 4 13.01 -3.03 -1.33
N PRO A 5 12.44 -3.86 -0.44
CA PRO A 5 12.91 -5.24 -0.23
C PRO A 5 12.88 -6.12 -1.49
N GLN A 6 11.98 -5.88 -2.43
CA GLN A 6 11.87 -6.63 -3.69
C GLN A 6 12.93 -6.25 -4.74
N LEU A 7 13.77 -5.28 -4.47
CA LEU A 7 14.84 -4.86 -5.37
C LEU A 7 16.11 -4.51 -4.59
N ALA A 8 16.50 -5.37 -3.66
CA ALA A 8 17.66 -5.15 -2.82
C ALA A 8 18.95 -5.52 -3.54
N ARG A 9 19.94 -4.63 -3.55
CA ARG A 9 21.27 -4.90 -4.09
C ARG A 9 22.18 -5.41 -2.97
N PRO A 10 22.61 -6.69 -3.03
CA PRO A 10 23.52 -7.24 -2.03
C PRO A 10 24.90 -6.60 -2.17
N SER A 11 25.58 -6.40 -1.05
CA SER A 11 27.01 -6.13 -1.01
C SER A 11 27.67 -6.88 0.12
N LEU A 12 28.86 -7.36 -0.13
CA LEU A 12 29.71 -7.97 0.89
C LEU A 12 30.71 -6.97 1.50
N ASP A 13 31.09 -5.91 0.74
CA ASP A 13 32.24 -5.07 1.10
C ASP A 13 31.97 -3.55 1.16
N HIS A 14 30.84 -3.06 0.64
CA HIS A 14 30.54 -1.62 0.59
C HIS A 14 29.05 -1.33 0.77
N PRO A 15 28.69 -0.15 1.31
CA PRO A 15 27.28 0.28 1.34
C PRO A 15 26.67 0.28 -0.07
N THR A 16 25.54 -0.41 -0.23
CA THR A 16 24.79 -0.46 -1.49
C THR A 16 23.73 0.63 -1.57
N TRP A 17 23.54 1.37 -0.50
CA TRP A 17 22.61 2.48 -0.40
C TRP A 17 22.97 3.38 0.80
N MET A 18 22.42 4.57 0.80
CA MET A 18 22.57 5.54 1.89
C MET A 18 21.22 6.18 2.19
N SER A 19 20.75 6.06 3.43
CA SER A 19 19.53 6.73 3.88
C SER A 19 19.72 8.25 3.91
N LEU A 20 18.74 8.97 3.39
CA LEU A 20 18.61 10.41 3.54
C LEU A 20 17.46 10.78 4.49
N ASN A 21 16.90 9.82 5.22
CA ASN A 21 16.02 10.11 6.35
C ASN A 21 16.81 10.87 7.43
N GLY A 22 16.10 11.64 8.24
CA GLY A 22 16.69 12.46 9.28
C GLY A 22 16.40 13.94 9.09
N LEU A 23 17.19 14.80 9.71
CA LEU A 23 16.96 16.25 9.68
C LEU A 23 17.29 16.85 8.31
N TRP A 24 16.33 17.61 7.78
CA TRP A 24 16.48 18.49 6.62
C TRP A 24 16.20 19.93 7.04
N GLN A 25 16.82 20.89 6.39
CA GLN A 25 16.39 22.28 6.48
C GLN A 25 15.05 22.44 5.78
N TYR A 26 14.22 23.33 6.29
CA TYR A 26 12.83 23.49 5.87
C TYR A 26 12.44 24.97 5.80
N ALA A 27 11.56 25.30 4.88
CA ALA A 27 10.83 26.55 4.86
C ALA A 27 9.44 26.38 4.23
N ALA A 28 8.42 26.88 4.90
CA ALA A 28 7.12 27.13 4.26
C ALA A 28 7.26 28.35 3.33
N THR A 29 6.57 28.31 2.17
CA THR A 29 6.60 29.38 1.18
C THR A 29 5.19 29.86 0.83
N GLU A 30 5.04 31.08 0.32
CA GLU A 30 3.74 31.64 -0.05
C GLU A 30 3.25 31.21 -1.44
N GLY A 31 4.06 30.45 -2.19
CA GLY A 31 3.73 29.99 -3.53
C GLY A 31 4.84 29.12 -4.12
N GLN A 32 4.59 28.64 -5.31
CA GLN A 32 5.54 27.81 -6.06
C GLN A 32 6.64 28.70 -6.66
N ALA A 33 7.62 29.07 -5.84
CA ALA A 33 8.80 29.84 -6.26
C ALA A 33 9.96 28.91 -6.61
N THR A 34 10.81 29.34 -7.56
CA THR A 34 12.11 28.67 -7.78
C THR A 34 12.93 28.79 -6.50
N PRO A 35 13.43 27.69 -5.94
CA PRO A 35 14.19 27.73 -4.70
C PRO A 35 15.47 28.57 -4.85
N THR A 36 15.90 29.19 -3.76
CA THR A 36 17.21 29.85 -3.70
C THR A 36 18.28 28.80 -3.39
N PHE A 37 19.26 28.66 -4.29
CA PHE A 37 20.34 27.69 -4.15
C PHE A 37 21.52 28.29 -3.34
N GLY A 38 22.25 27.40 -2.64
CA GLY A 38 23.44 27.75 -1.89
C GLY A 38 23.18 28.52 -0.58
N LYS A 39 21.92 28.70 -0.17
CA LYS A 39 21.52 29.36 1.07
C LYS A 39 20.83 28.41 2.02
N SER A 40 21.11 28.50 3.31
CA SER A 40 20.41 27.75 4.36
C SER A 40 18.97 28.23 4.50
N LEU A 41 18.10 27.31 4.89
CA LEU A 41 16.73 27.59 5.32
C LEU A 41 16.70 27.74 6.85
N ASN A 42 15.69 28.44 7.37
CA ASN A 42 15.66 28.83 8.78
C ASN A 42 15.20 27.73 9.72
N ASP A 43 14.30 26.86 9.24
CA ASP A 43 13.68 25.83 10.06
C ASP A 43 14.24 24.43 9.74
N GLN A 44 13.81 23.46 10.51
CA GLN A 44 14.17 22.05 10.31
C GLN A 44 12.93 21.16 10.32
N VAL A 45 13.02 20.06 9.60
CA VAL A 45 11.98 19.01 9.57
C VAL A 45 12.64 17.65 9.64
N LEU A 46 12.02 16.73 10.36
CA LEU A 46 12.48 15.34 10.41
C LEU A 46 11.78 14.53 9.30
N VAL A 47 12.53 14.18 8.26
CA VAL A 47 12.08 13.29 7.17
C VAL A 47 12.24 11.83 7.63
N PRO A 48 11.25 10.95 7.40
CA PRO A 48 10.14 11.06 6.46
C PRO A 48 8.77 11.34 7.13
N TYR A 49 8.68 12.25 8.03
CA TYR A 49 7.39 12.53 8.69
C TYR A 49 6.69 13.72 8.05
N PRO A 50 5.35 13.60 7.78
CA PRO A 50 4.55 14.71 7.26
C PRO A 50 4.69 15.95 8.14
N ILE A 51 4.69 17.14 7.52
CA ILE A 51 4.95 18.41 8.26
C ILE A 51 3.93 18.68 9.37
N GLU A 52 2.73 18.13 9.29
CA GLU A 52 1.69 18.28 10.32
C GLU A 52 1.96 17.41 11.54
N SER A 53 2.78 16.35 11.41
CA SER A 53 3.03 15.38 12.48
C SER A 53 3.91 15.94 13.59
N VAL A 54 3.72 15.39 14.80
CA VAL A 54 4.58 15.71 15.96
C VAL A 54 6.04 15.35 15.68
N LEU A 55 6.26 14.19 15.05
CA LEU A 55 7.62 13.70 14.75
C LEU A 55 8.35 14.55 13.72
N SER A 56 7.65 15.28 12.86
CA SER A 56 8.30 16.20 11.91
C SER A 56 9.01 17.37 12.60
N GLY A 57 8.52 17.79 13.77
CA GLY A 57 8.95 18.98 14.49
C GLY A 57 8.31 20.28 13.98
N VAL A 58 7.60 20.27 12.85
CA VAL A 58 6.93 21.45 12.25
C VAL A 58 5.52 21.64 12.81
N GLN A 59 4.71 20.58 12.82
CA GLN A 59 3.35 20.53 13.37
C GLN A 59 2.39 21.59 12.78
N LYS A 60 2.61 21.97 11.55
CA LYS A 60 1.80 22.97 10.86
C LYS A 60 1.74 22.69 9.37
N HIS A 61 0.53 22.76 8.81
CA HIS A 61 0.33 22.64 7.37
C HIS A 61 0.85 23.85 6.59
N SER A 62 1.36 23.60 5.39
CA SER A 62 1.63 24.59 4.35
C SER A 62 1.39 23.95 2.98
N ASP A 63 0.69 24.67 2.09
CA ASP A 63 0.49 24.22 0.71
C ASP A 63 1.78 24.22 -0.10
N PHE A 64 2.72 25.09 0.24
CA PHE A 64 4.02 25.20 -0.44
C PHE A 64 5.17 25.13 0.55
N MET A 65 6.18 24.33 0.22
CA MET A 65 7.34 24.17 1.09
C MET A 65 8.60 23.79 0.30
N VAL A 66 9.73 24.07 0.92
CA VAL A 66 11.04 23.72 0.39
C VAL A 66 11.82 22.95 1.46
N TYR A 67 12.37 21.81 1.06
CA TYR A 67 13.31 21.00 1.81
C TYR A 67 14.71 21.21 1.25
N ARG A 68 15.74 21.26 2.10
CA ARG A 68 17.13 21.36 1.70
C ARG A 68 18.02 20.46 2.55
N ARG A 69 18.91 19.73 1.90
CA ARG A 69 19.92 18.92 2.57
C ARG A 69 21.27 19.00 1.87
N LEU A 70 22.33 19.06 2.66
CA LEU A 70 23.70 18.85 2.18
C LEU A 70 24.08 17.40 2.43
N VAL A 71 24.65 16.76 1.43
CA VAL A 71 24.94 15.31 1.45
C VAL A 71 26.34 15.07 0.91
N ASP A 72 27.14 14.31 1.65
CA ASP A 72 28.43 13.80 1.19
C ASP A 72 28.21 12.42 0.54
N VAL A 73 28.27 12.40 -0.79
CA VAL A 73 28.10 11.15 -1.56
C VAL A 73 29.41 10.36 -1.50
N PRO A 74 29.40 9.11 -1.03
CA PRO A 74 30.60 8.29 -0.98
C PRO A 74 31.27 8.14 -2.35
N ALA A 75 32.59 8.22 -2.43
CA ALA A 75 33.32 8.06 -3.68
C ALA A 75 33.08 6.70 -4.37
N SER A 76 32.76 5.65 -3.58
CA SER A 76 32.38 4.34 -4.09
C SER A 76 31.07 4.34 -4.90
N PHE A 77 30.21 5.37 -4.72
CA PHE A 77 28.94 5.46 -5.44
C PHE A 77 29.10 5.91 -6.90
N THR A 78 30.21 6.60 -7.21
CA THR A 78 30.53 7.04 -8.58
C THR A 78 31.67 6.25 -9.20
N ALA A 79 32.29 5.34 -8.44
CA ALA A 79 33.42 4.54 -8.92
C ALA A 79 32.98 3.57 -10.03
N GLN A 80 33.89 3.23 -10.94
CA GLN A 80 33.69 2.25 -12.02
C GLN A 80 32.52 2.62 -12.97
N GLY A 81 32.24 3.90 -13.17
CA GLY A 81 31.16 4.33 -14.08
C GLY A 81 29.76 4.09 -13.53
N LYS A 82 29.60 3.90 -12.22
CA LYS A 82 28.28 3.81 -11.59
C LYS A 82 27.55 5.14 -11.64
N HIS A 83 26.24 5.05 -11.73
CA HIS A 83 25.30 6.15 -11.62
C HIS A 83 24.77 6.25 -10.20
N VAL A 84 24.49 7.45 -9.73
CA VAL A 84 23.88 7.69 -8.43
C VAL A 84 22.42 8.00 -8.61
N ARG A 85 21.58 7.16 -8.03
CA ARG A 85 20.14 7.33 -8.05
C ARG A 85 19.64 7.89 -6.74
N LEU A 86 18.89 8.98 -6.81
CA LEU A 86 18.15 9.57 -5.70
C LEU A 86 16.71 9.06 -5.77
N ASN A 87 16.24 8.41 -4.70
CA ASN A 87 14.95 7.75 -4.63
C ASN A 87 14.08 8.38 -3.55
N PHE A 88 12.77 8.49 -3.85
CA PHE A 88 11.72 8.91 -2.93
C PHE A 88 10.63 7.84 -2.88
N GLY A 89 10.24 7.42 -1.68
CA GLY A 89 9.14 6.48 -1.48
C GLY A 89 7.79 7.13 -1.81
N ALA A 90 7.54 8.33 -1.29
CA ALA A 90 6.41 9.17 -1.67
C ALA A 90 6.62 10.61 -1.18
N VAL A 91 6.09 11.56 -1.93
CA VAL A 91 6.02 12.99 -1.58
C VAL A 91 4.63 13.51 -1.92
N ALA A 92 3.91 14.03 -0.96
CA ALA A 92 2.56 14.56 -1.16
C ALA A 92 2.62 16.08 -1.35
N GLN A 93 2.19 16.65 -2.47
CA GLN A 93 1.54 16.04 -3.65
C GLN A 93 2.46 16.11 -4.87
N ASP A 94 2.93 17.29 -5.22
CA ASP A 94 3.76 17.56 -6.38
C ASP A 94 5.17 17.93 -5.91
N ALA A 95 6.19 17.31 -6.49
CA ALA A 95 7.56 17.54 -6.13
C ALA A 95 8.42 17.94 -7.33
N THR A 96 9.26 18.97 -7.15
CA THR A 96 10.35 19.27 -8.07
C THR A 96 11.67 19.15 -7.33
N VAL A 97 12.57 18.33 -7.84
CA VAL A 97 13.84 18.00 -7.20
C VAL A 97 15.00 18.66 -7.93
N TYR A 98 15.87 19.30 -7.17
CA TYR A 98 17.09 19.93 -7.68
C TYR A 98 18.32 19.35 -6.98
N VAL A 99 19.39 19.16 -7.73
CA VAL A 99 20.73 18.84 -7.19
C VAL A 99 21.73 19.84 -7.71
N ASN A 100 22.39 20.54 -6.78
CA ASN A 100 23.37 21.60 -7.09
C ASN A 100 22.84 22.66 -8.08
N GLY A 101 21.58 23.05 -7.93
CA GLY A 101 20.90 24.03 -8.78
C GLY A 101 20.35 23.50 -10.10
N LYS A 102 20.57 22.23 -10.43
CA LYS A 102 20.00 21.58 -11.63
C LYS A 102 18.71 20.84 -11.27
N GLU A 103 17.63 21.08 -12.02
CA GLU A 103 16.41 20.28 -11.93
C GLU A 103 16.72 18.86 -12.44
N VAL A 104 16.42 17.85 -11.60
CA VAL A 104 16.69 16.43 -11.89
C VAL A 104 15.44 15.57 -11.96
N ALA A 105 14.34 15.99 -11.35
CA ALA A 105 13.05 15.30 -11.43
C ALA A 105 11.89 16.24 -11.15
N LYS A 106 10.74 15.90 -11.76
CA LYS A 106 9.40 16.33 -11.38
C LYS A 106 8.51 15.12 -11.19
N HIS A 107 7.69 15.14 -10.16
CA HIS A 107 6.74 14.08 -9.88
C HIS A 107 5.41 14.65 -9.41
N ILE A 108 4.31 14.08 -9.87
CA ILE A 108 2.95 14.40 -9.48
C ILE A 108 2.29 13.11 -8.97
N GLY A 109 1.68 13.19 -7.79
CA GLY A 109 1.00 12.06 -7.15
C GLY A 109 1.60 11.72 -5.80
N GLY A 110 0.80 11.82 -4.73
CA GLY A 110 1.24 11.72 -3.34
C GLY A 110 1.53 10.30 -2.83
N TYR A 111 1.27 9.26 -3.64
CA TYR A 111 1.28 7.86 -3.18
C TYR A 111 2.22 6.95 -3.99
N THR A 112 2.91 7.49 -4.97
CA THR A 112 3.81 6.70 -5.82
C THR A 112 5.26 7.11 -5.64
N SER A 113 6.15 6.11 -5.71
CA SER A 113 7.59 6.31 -5.65
C SER A 113 8.14 6.84 -6.97
N PHE A 114 9.24 7.59 -6.87
CA PHE A 114 9.97 8.05 -8.04
C PHE A 114 11.47 8.14 -7.76
N SER A 115 12.26 8.23 -8.81
CA SER A 115 13.71 8.35 -8.70
C SER A 115 14.28 9.24 -9.80
N ALA A 116 15.46 9.81 -9.53
CA ALA A 116 16.27 10.59 -10.47
C ALA A 116 17.69 10.04 -10.54
N ASP A 117 18.24 9.96 -11.74
CA ASP A 117 19.69 9.84 -11.91
C ASP A 117 20.34 11.22 -11.71
N ILE A 118 21.10 11.36 -10.63
CA ILE A 118 21.71 12.63 -10.27
C ILE A 118 23.18 12.72 -10.66
N THR A 119 23.74 11.71 -11.30
CA THR A 119 25.17 11.58 -11.62
C THR A 119 25.74 12.82 -12.29
N GLN A 120 25.05 13.33 -13.32
CA GLN A 120 25.49 14.52 -14.07
C GLN A 120 25.25 15.85 -13.33
N ALA A 121 24.55 15.82 -12.20
CA ALA A 121 24.32 16.99 -11.38
C ALA A 121 25.28 17.05 -10.19
N LEU A 122 26.05 16.00 -9.91
CA LEU A 122 27.03 15.97 -8.82
C LEU A 122 28.22 16.87 -9.11
N ARG A 123 28.69 17.56 -8.06
CA ARG A 123 29.98 18.26 -8.07
C ARG A 123 31.09 17.23 -7.89
N PRO A 124 32.27 17.46 -8.51
CA PRO A 124 33.40 16.55 -8.38
C PRO A 124 33.94 16.41 -6.95
N LYS A 125 33.76 17.43 -6.11
CA LYS A 125 34.23 17.51 -4.72
C LYS A 125 33.20 18.24 -3.85
N GLY A 126 33.22 17.93 -2.56
CA GLY A 126 32.42 18.59 -1.52
C GLY A 126 30.99 18.08 -1.46
N SER A 127 30.26 18.60 -0.51
CA SER A 127 28.87 18.23 -0.26
C SER A 127 27.95 18.60 -1.42
N GLN A 128 27.02 17.76 -1.72
CA GLN A 128 25.99 17.96 -2.74
C GLN A 128 24.76 18.61 -2.09
N GLU A 129 24.21 19.64 -2.71
CA GLU A 129 22.99 20.29 -2.26
C GLU A 129 21.78 19.64 -2.96
N ILE A 130 20.89 19.06 -2.17
CA ILE A 130 19.59 18.53 -2.64
C ILE A 130 18.52 19.48 -2.14
N ILE A 131 17.66 19.94 -3.05
CA ILE A 131 16.48 20.75 -2.74
C ILE A 131 15.24 20.07 -3.33
N VAL A 132 14.18 19.98 -2.53
CA VAL A 132 12.87 19.50 -2.95
C VAL A 132 11.85 20.59 -2.71
N ALA A 133 11.28 21.13 -3.78
CA ALA A 133 10.17 22.07 -3.72
C ALA A 133 8.87 21.28 -3.86
N VAL A 134 7.94 21.48 -2.92
CA VAL A 134 6.70 20.71 -2.84
C VAL A 134 5.50 21.63 -2.86
N HIS A 135 4.49 21.27 -3.65
CA HIS A 135 3.12 21.81 -3.58
C HIS A 135 2.21 20.69 -3.07
N ALA A 136 1.57 20.92 -1.93
CA ALA A 136 0.81 19.92 -1.18
C ALA A 136 -0.61 20.39 -0.82
N PRO A 137 -1.46 20.67 -1.81
CA PRO A 137 -2.83 21.07 -1.53
C PRO A 137 -3.65 19.90 -0.99
N VAL A 138 -4.55 20.15 -0.04
CA VAL A 138 -5.41 19.13 0.59
C VAL A 138 -6.87 19.41 0.29
N ASP A 139 -7.39 20.56 0.73
CA ASP A 139 -8.78 20.93 0.52
C ASP A 139 -8.99 21.68 -0.80
N GLY A 140 -10.15 21.49 -1.41
CA GLY A 140 -10.56 22.24 -2.61
C GLY A 140 -9.86 21.85 -3.92
N VAL A 141 -9.19 20.69 -3.96
CA VAL A 141 -8.49 20.16 -5.13
C VAL A 141 -9.00 18.76 -5.49
N ASN A 142 -8.82 18.37 -6.76
CA ASN A 142 -9.29 17.09 -7.28
C ASN A 142 -8.12 16.12 -7.50
N VAL A 143 -7.34 15.88 -6.43
CA VAL A 143 -6.23 14.91 -6.41
C VAL A 143 -6.48 13.86 -5.33
N MET A 144 -5.77 12.74 -5.39
CA MET A 144 -5.87 11.69 -4.38
C MET A 144 -5.33 12.20 -3.03
N VAL A 145 -6.21 12.46 -2.07
CA VAL A 145 -5.84 12.84 -0.70
C VAL A 145 -6.40 11.86 0.35
N GLY A 146 -7.26 10.94 -0.07
CA GLY A 146 -7.89 10.00 0.86
C GLY A 146 -8.78 10.70 1.89
N LYS A 147 -8.63 10.31 3.15
CA LYS A 147 -9.42 10.88 4.27
C LYS A 147 -8.81 12.14 4.90
N GLN A 148 -7.82 12.75 4.24
CA GLN A 148 -7.15 13.93 4.75
C GLN A 148 -8.01 15.18 4.64
N ARG A 149 -7.95 16.05 5.69
CA ARG A 149 -8.60 17.37 5.75
C ARG A 149 -7.70 18.35 6.52
N LEU A 150 -7.74 19.62 6.14
CA LEU A 150 -7.09 20.70 6.91
C LEU A 150 -7.77 20.95 8.25
N LYS A 151 -9.07 20.69 8.31
CA LYS A 151 -9.86 20.70 9.54
C LYS A 151 -10.50 19.32 9.72
N PRO A 152 -9.78 18.39 10.36
CA PRO A 152 -10.28 17.04 10.55
C PRO A 152 -11.53 17.03 11.42
N ASP A 153 -12.52 16.25 11.02
CA ASP A 153 -13.77 16.05 11.73
C ASP A 153 -14.42 14.72 11.32
N GLY A 154 -15.08 14.06 12.26
CA GLY A 154 -15.80 12.82 12.01
C GLY A 154 -14.85 11.73 11.52
N ILE A 155 -15.13 11.20 10.34
CA ILE A 155 -14.37 10.12 9.70
C ILE A 155 -13.23 10.63 8.80
N PHE A 156 -12.87 11.89 8.91
CA PHE A 156 -11.74 12.50 8.19
C PHE A 156 -10.67 12.95 9.18
N TYR A 157 -9.41 12.90 8.77
CA TYR A 157 -8.26 12.99 9.66
C TYR A 157 -7.25 14.04 9.22
N THR A 158 -6.27 14.26 10.08
CA THR A 158 -5.20 15.25 9.87
C THR A 158 -4.48 15.01 8.54
N ALA A 159 -4.20 16.09 7.83
CA ALA A 159 -3.44 16.10 6.58
C ALA A 159 -2.02 15.56 6.76
N ALA A 160 -1.46 15.02 5.69
CA ALA A 160 -0.12 14.48 5.63
C ALA A 160 0.61 15.01 4.39
N SER A 161 1.34 16.09 4.54
CA SER A 161 1.94 16.84 3.44
C SER A 161 3.46 16.73 3.43
N GLY A 162 4.04 16.87 2.23
CA GLY A 162 5.48 16.86 2.03
C GLY A 162 6.06 15.45 1.89
N ILE A 163 7.33 15.29 2.26
CA ILE A 163 8.04 14.00 2.19
C ILE A 163 7.56 13.11 3.34
N TRP A 164 6.77 12.07 3.04
CA TRP A 164 6.20 11.20 4.07
C TRP A 164 6.65 9.73 3.99
N GLN A 165 7.47 9.38 2.99
CA GLN A 165 8.17 8.09 2.92
C GLN A 165 9.68 8.32 2.73
N SER A 166 10.46 7.26 2.94
CA SER A 166 11.92 7.31 2.93
C SER A 166 12.51 7.94 1.68
N VAL A 167 13.64 8.62 1.88
CA VAL A 167 14.51 9.14 0.82
C VAL A 167 15.89 8.48 0.95
N TRP A 168 16.45 8.03 -0.18
CA TRP A 168 17.77 7.36 -0.14
C TRP A 168 18.53 7.50 -1.46
N LEU A 169 19.84 7.29 -1.38
CA LEU A 169 20.74 7.17 -2.54
C LEU A 169 21.16 5.72 -2.77
N GLU A 170 21.31 5.34 -4.03
CA GLU A 170 21.88 4.06 -4.47
C GLU A 170 22.87 4.25 -5.61
N PRO A 171 24.05 3.62 -5.56
CA PRO A 171 24.89 3.44 -6.74
C PRO A 171 24.33 2.29 -7.60
N VAL A 172 24.15 2.55 -8.88
CA VAL A 172 23.65 1.54 -9.83
C VAL A 172 24.53 1.52 -11.09
N PRO A 173 24.64 0.39 -11.81
CA PRO A 173 25.22 0.39 -13.14
C PRO A 173 24.41 1.28 -14.09
N ALA A 174 25.02 1.75 -15.18
CA ALA A 174 24.32 2.56 -16.18
C ALA A 174 23.08 1.83 -16.73
N ALA A 175 23.20 0.53 -17.03
CA ALA A 175 22.05 -0.34 -17.29
C ALA A 175 21.64 -1.04 -16.00
N SER A 176 20.46 -0.74 -15.48
CA SER A 176 20.02 -1.25 -14.18
C SER A 176 18.53 -1.54 -14.12
N PHE A 177 18.12 -2.37 -13.17
CA PHE A 177 16.70 -2.60 -12.89
C PHE A 177 16.02 -1.34 -12.36
N ALA A 178 14.89 -0.99 -12.98
CA ALA A 178 13.92 -0.06 -12.42
C ALA A 178 12.84 -0.81 -11.65
N GLN A 179 12.41 -1.99 -12.17
CA GLN A 179 11.43 -2.88 -11.56
C GLN A 179 11.71 -4.31 -11.97
N LEU A 180 11.47 -5.25 -11.06
CA LEU A 180 11.51 -6.68 -11.28
C LEU A 180 10.26 -7.29 -10.65
N GLU A 181 9.50 -8.07 -11.41
CA GLU A 181 8.20 -8.59 -11.01
C GLU A 181 8.13 -10.09 -11.26
N PHE A 182 7.53 -10.82 -10.32
CA PHE A 182 7.30 -12.26 -10.36
C PHE A 182 5.81 -12.54 -10.26
N THR A 183 5.16 -12.75 -11.40
CA THR A 183 3.73 -13.08 -11.45
C THR A 183 3.54 -14.59 -11.44
N PRO A 184 2.83 -15.16 -10.43
CA PRO A 184 2.51 -16.59 -10.41
C PRO A 184 1.75 -17.03 -11.66
N ALA A 185 2.15 -18.16 -12.25
CA ALA A 185 1.39 -18.81 -13.31
C ALA A 185 0.11 -19.45 -12.74
N SER A 186 -0.97 -19.47 -13.51
CA SER A 186 -2.23 -20.11 -13.11
C SER A 186 -2.10 -21.61 -12.82
N SER A 187 -1.10 -22.26 -13.39
CA SER A 187 -0.72 -23.65 -13.15
C SER A 187 -0.04 -23.90 -11.81
N LEU A 188 0.33 -22.82 -11.06
CA LEU A 188 1.01 -22.88 -9.76
C LEU A 188 2.35 -23.66 -9.75
N ASP A 189 3.03 -23.71 -10.90
CA ASP A 189 4.31 -24.40 -11.10
C ASP A 189 5.43 -23.49 -11.63
N ALA A 190 5.16 -22.21 -11.80
CA ALA A 190 6.08 -21.25 -12.35
C ALA A 190 5.74 -19.81 -11.98
N PHE A 191 6.71 -18.92 -12.19
CA PHE A 191 6.49 -17.48 -12.27
C PHE A 191 6.73 -16.97 -13.70
N THR A 192 5.97 -15.96 -14.11
CA THR A 192 6.35 -15.10 -15.22
C THR A 192 7.20 -13.97 -14.65
N VAL A 193 8.44 -13.87 -15.08
CA VAL A 193 9.37 -12.81 -14.66
C VAL A 193 9.34 -11.70 -15.69
N THR A 194 9.05 -10.47 -15.27
CA THR A 194 9.13 -9.27 -16.08
C THR A 194 10.07 -8.25 -15.45
N SER A 195 10.76 -7.48 -16.27
CA SER A 195 11.69 -6.45 -15.82
C SER A 195 11.49 -5.14 -16.57
N LYS A 196 11.51 -4.01 -15.84
CA LYS A 196 11.68 -2.67 -16.42
C LYS A 196 13.10 -2.21 -16.16
N LEU A 197 13.72 -1.63 -17.16
CA LEU A 197 15.13 -1.23 -17.11
C LEU A 197 15.26 0.29 -17.22
N GLN A 198 16.35 0.80 -16.67
CA GLN A 198 16.79 2.19 -16.86
C GLN A 198 18.20 2.19 -17.46
N GLY A 199 18.48 3.19 -18.33
CA GLY A 199 19.79 3.37 -18.94
C GLY A 199 20.21 2.26 -19.91
N SER A 200 19.32 1.32 -20.24
CA SER A 200 19.61 0.24 -21.20
C SER A 200 19.40 0.72 -22.63
N SER A 201 20.36 0.42 -23.49
CA SER A 201 20.31 0.72 -24.94
C SER A 201 19.89 -0.48 -25.82
N GLY A 202 19.29 -1.52 -25.24
CA GLY A 202 18.92 -2.77 -25.89
C GLY A 202 19.98 -3.88 -25.66
N ASN A 203 19.68 -5.11 -26.09
CA ASN A 203 20.56 -6.30 -25.99
C ASN A 203 21.03 -6.64 -24.57
N ALA A 204 20.24 -6.29 -23.53
CA ALA A 204 20.49 -6.76 -22.18
C ALA A 204 19.91 -8.15 -21.98
N THR A 205 20.61 -8.99 -21.22
CA THR A 205 20.13 -10.32 -20.83
C THR A 205 19.77 -10.34 -19.34
N LEU A 206 18.71 -11.05 -19.03
CA LEU A 206 18.26 -11.31 -17.66
C LEU A 206 18.52 -12.79 -17.34
N HIS A 207 19.19 -13.03 -16.21
CA HIS A 207 19.30 -14.36 -15.59
C HIS A 207 18.67 -14.31 -14.21
N VAL A 208 17.83 -15.28 -13.89
CA VAL A 208 17.17 -15.40 -12.58
C VAL A 208 17.27 -16.82 -12.06
N THR A 209 17.68 -16.96 -10.80
CA THR A 209 17.64 -18.22 -10.06
C THR A 209 16.68 -18.08 -8.87
N ALA A 210 15.73 -19.00 -8.75
CA ALA A 210 14.83 -19.13 -7.62
C ALA A 210 15.39 -20.06 -6.55
N TYR A 211 15.22 -19.67 -5.29
CA TYR A 211 15.65 -20.45 -4.13
C TYR A 211 14.47 -20.72 -3.19
N ALA A 212 14.38 -21.94 -2.68
CA ALA A 212 13.54 -22.34 -1.56
C ALA A 212 14.46 -22.79 -0.42
N ASP A 213 14.35 -22.16 0.74
CA ASP A 213 15.20 -22.44 1.92
C ASP A 213 16.71 -22.50 1.58
N GLY A 214 17.17 -21.56 0.76
CA GLY A 214 18.55 -21.45 0.31
C GLY A 214 18.98 -22.43 -0.77
N LYS A 215 18.12 -23.35 -1.22
CA LYS A 215 18.40 -24.33 -2.29
C LYS A 215 17.84 -23.84 -3.62
N PRO A 216 18.58 -23.94 -4.73
CA PRO A 216 18.08 -23.57 -6.05
C PRO A 216 16.98 -24.53 -6.50
N VAL A 217 15.84 -23.98 -6.91
CA VAL A 217 14.64 -24.75 -7.33
C VAL A 217 14.17 -24.43 -8.75
N GLY A 218 14.80 -23.46 -9.40
CA GLY A 218 14.52 -23.10 -10.78
C GLY A 218 15.44 -22.00 -11.28
N GLU A 219 15.62 -21.92 -12.58
CA GLU A 219 16.39 -20.86 -13.23
C GLU A 219 15.83 -20.54 -14.61
N VAL A 220 16.04 -19.32 -15.05
CA VAL A 220 15.71 -18.88 -16.41
C VAL A 220 16.68 -17.80 -16.89
N SER A 221 16.95 -17.80 -18.18
CA SER A 221 17.71 -16.75 -18.86
C SER A 221 17.03 -16.36 -20.15
N GLY A 222 17.12 -15.07 -20.51
CA GLY A 222 16.55 -14.57 -21.74
C GLY A 222 16.78 -13.07 -21.94
N ALA A 223 16.15 -12.49 -22.95
CA ALA A 223 16.21 -11.07 -23.20
C ALA A 223 15.53 -10.29 -22.05
N ALA A 224 16.24 -9.30 -21.49
CA ALA A 224 15.66 -8.42 -20.50
C ALA A 224 14.55 -7.57 -21.11
N GLY A 225 13.48 -7.31 -20.34
CA GLY A 225 12.28 -6.62 -20.83
C GLY A 225 11.24 -7.53 -21.48
N ALA A 226 11.60 -8.76 -21.86
CA ALA A 226 10.65 -9.76 -22.33
C ALA A 226 10.14 -10.61 -21.13
N PRO A 227 8.87 -11.08 -21.13
CA PRO A 227 8.39 -12.01 -20.14
C PRO A 227 9.13 -13.35 -20.24
N LEU A 228 9.66 -13.85 -19.12
CA LEU A 228 10.36 -15.12 -19.03
C LEU A 228 9.62 -16.07 -18.08
N ARG A 229 9.43 -17.33 -18.47
CA ARG A 229 8.80 -18.35 -17.61
C ARG A 229 9.86 -19.05 -16.76
N LEU A 230 9.81 -18.83 -15.45
CA LEU A 230 10.64 -19.47 -14.45
C LEU A 230 9.90 -20.65 -13.83
N ALA A 231 10.19 -21.86 -14.27
CA ALA A 231 9.58 -23.07 -13.71
C ALA A 231 10.18 -23.39 -12.33
N ILE A 232 9.32 -23.81 -11.40
CA ILE A 232 9.69 -24.17 -10.04
C ILE A 232 9.56 -25.68 -9.84
N LYS A 233 10.64 -26.31 -9.41
CA LYS A 233 10.64 -27.72 -9.04
C LYS A 233 10.01 -27.89 -7.66
N GLN A 234 9.04 -28.80 -7.54
CA GLN A 234 8.32 -29.07 -6.30
C GLN A 234 7.74 -27.79 -5.68
N PRO A 235 6.70 -27.18 -6.32
CA PRO A 235 6.15 -25.91 -5.89
C PRO A 235 5.65 -25.93 -4.45
N HIS A 236 6.01 -24.90 -3.67
CA HIS A 236 5.49 -24.61 -2.35
C HIS A 236 4.61 -23.34 -2.43
N LEU A 237 3.34 -23.48 -2.13
CA LEU A 237 2.37 -22.41 -2.33
C LEU A 237 2.32 -21.49 -1.12
N TRP A 238 2.20 -20.19 -1.39
CA TRP A 238 1.94 -19.21 -0.36
C TRP A 238 0.46 -19.22 0.06
N SER A 239 0.20 -19.19 1.35
CA SER A 239 -1.11 -18.96 1.94
C SER A 239 -0.98 -18.24 3.30
N PRO A 240 -2.07 -17.71 3.87
CA PRO A 240 -2.02 -17.16 5.23
C PRO A 240 -1.53 -18.15 6.30
N GLN A 241 -1.80 -19.44 6.14
CA GLN A 241 -1.38 -20.48 7.07
C GLN A 241 0.08 -20.90 6.86
N ASP A 242 0.59 -20.74 5.65
CA ASP A 242 1.95 -21.10 5.25
C ASP A 242 2.47 -20.04 4.27
N PRO A 243 2.97 -18.89 4.80
CA PRO A 243 3.38 -17.76 3.98
C PRO A 243 4.77 -17.95 3.38
N PHE A 244 4.94 -19.05 2.65
CA PHE A 244 6.21 -19.40 2.03
C PHE A 244 6.59 -18.41 0.92
N LEU A 245 7.81 -17.87 1.00
CA LEU A 245 8.35 -16.93 0.02
C LEU A 245 9.62 -17.50 -0.62
N TYR A 246 9.62 -17.58 -1.94
CA TYR A 246 10.83 -17.83 -2.71
C TYR A 246 11.74 -16.60 -2.66
N THR A 247 13.04 -16.83 -2.60
CA THR A 247 14.05 -15.79 -2.82
C THR A 247 14.58 -15.92 -4.24
N PHE A 248 14.75 -14.80 -4.93
CA PHE A 248 15.29 -14.73 -6.28
C PHE A 248 16.59 -13.96 -6.28
N LYS A 249 17.60 -14.49 -6.99
CA LYS A 249 18.78 -13.74 -7.38
C LYS A 249 18.65 -13.45 -8.87
N ALA A 250 18.66 -12.17 -9.24
CA ALA A 250 18.53 -11.72 -10.62
C ALA A 250 19.75 -10.92 -11.03
N THR A 251 20.30 -11.24 -12.19
CA THR A 251 21.43 -10.56 -12.80
C THR A 251 21.02 -10.02 -14.17
N LEU A 252 21.07 -8.69 -14.30
CA LEU A 252 21.00 -8.01 -15.60
C LEU A 252 22.41 -7.85 -16.14
N ALA A 253 22.63 -8.29 -17.38
CA ALA A 253 23.92 -8.18 -18.05
C ALA A 253 23.79 -7.41 -19.36
N GLN A 254 24.64 -6.38 -19.57
CA GLN A 254 24.76 -5.65 -20.81
C GLN A 254 26.24 -5.31 -21.09
N GLY A 255 26.86 -6.01 -22.04
CA GLY A 255 28.30 -5.95 -22.21
C GLY A 255 29.03 -6.42 -20.95
N GLU A 256 29.93 -5.57 -20.44
CA GLU A 256 30.65 -5.83 -19.17
C GLU A 256 29.88 -5.40 -17.93
N GLN A 257 28.79 -4.65 -18.09
CA GLN A 257 27.99 -4.18 -16.94
C GLN A 257 27.10 -5.26 -16.37
N ARG A 258 26.98 -5.28 -15.06
CA ARG A 258 26.14 -6.20 -14.29
C ARG A 258 25.38 -5.44 -13.22
N ASP A 259 24.06 -5.62 -13.16
CA ASP A 259 23.23 -5.23 -12.02
C ASP A 259 22.69 -6.49 -11.35
N GLU A 260 23.02 -6.71 -10.10
CA GLU A 260 22.60 -7.88 -9.33
C GLU A 260 21.65 -7.43 -8.24
N VAL A 261 20.50 -8.09 -8.17
CA VAL A 261 19.48 -7.81 -7.16
C VAL A 261 18.96 -9.09 -6.54
N THR A 262 18.56 -9.00 -5.29
CA THR A 262 17.77 -10.01 -4.59
C THR A 262 16.32 -9.53 -4.52
N SER A 263 15.40 -10.46 -4.79
CA SER A 263 13.96 -10.23 -4.69
C SER A 263 13.28 -11.41 -4.00
N TYR A 264 11.99 -11.31 -3.79
CA TYR A 264 11.17 -12.39 -3.25
C TYR A 264 9.75 -12.34 -3.82
N ALA A 265 9.05 -13.48 -3.84
CA ALA A 265 7.62 -13.58 -4.07
C ALA A 265 7.06 -14.91 -3.57
N GLY A 266 5.77 -14.94 -3.26
CA GLY A 266 5.01 -16.15 -2.96
C GLY A 266 4.31 -16.69 -4.20
N LEU A 267 4.25 -18.00 -4.33
CA LEU A 267 3.55 -18.67 -5.42
C LEU A 267 2.10 -18.93 -5.00
N ARG A 268 1.16 -18.15 -5.53
CA ARG A 268 -0.26 -18.27 -5.21
C ARG A 268 -1.14 -17.78 -6.35
N THR A 269 -2.38 -18.27 -6.42
CA THR A 269 -3.45 -17.70 -7.25
C THR A 269 -4.63 -17.28 -6.41
N ILE A 270 -5.36 -16.26 -6.87
CA ILE A 270 -6.64 -15.83 -6.31
C ILE A 270 -7.64 -15.69 -7.46
N GLY A 271 -8.89 -16.05 -7.25
CA GLY A 271 -9.90 -15.99 -8.30
C GLY A 271 -11.30 -16.30 -7.78
N ILE A 272 -12.23 -16.43 -8.72
CA ILE A 272 -13.60 -16.83 -8.48
C ILE A 272 -13.83 -18.20 -9.11
N ALA A 273 -14.48 -19.11 -8.37
CA ALA A 273 -14.90 -20.40 -8.89
C ALA A 273 -16.30 -20.79 -8.35
N LYS A 274 -17.00 -21.64 -9.09
CA LYS A 274 -18.27 -22.23 -8.62
C LYS A 274 -17.98 -23.34 -7.62
N VAL A 275 -18.50 -23.18 -6.41
CA VAL A 275 -18.42 -24.14 -5.31
C VAL A 275 -19.82 -24.38 -4.77
N GLY A 276 -20.32 -25.60 -4.90
CA GLY A 276 -21.70 -25.92 -4.52
C GLY A 276 -22.77 -25.12 -5.31
N GLY A 277 -22.47 -24.73 -6.56
CA GLY A 277 -23.35 -23.94 -7.40
C GLY A 277 -23.25 -22.42 -7.23
N LEU A 278 -22.50 -21.92 -6.22
CA LEU A 278 -22.33 -20.50 -5.90
C LEU A 278 -20.94 -20.04 -6.31
N ASN A 279 -20.83 -18.80 -6.80
CA ASN A 279 -19.53 -18.16 -7.06
C ASN A 279 -18.87 -17.78 -5.74
N ARG A 280 -17.66 -18.28 -5.51
CA ARG A 280 -16.89 -18.05 -4.30
C ARG A 280 -15.45 -17.64 -4.61
N VAL A 281 -14.85 -16.88 -3.70
CA VAL A 281 -13.42 -16.60 -3.77
C VAL A 281 -12.64 -17.88 -3.48
N VAL A 282 -11.63 -18.14 -4.32
CA VAL A 282 -10.72 -19.28 -4.18
C VAL A 282 -9.26 -18.80 -4.12
N LEU A 283 -8.51 -19.27 -3.12
CA LEU A 283 -7.07 -19.13 -3.02
C LEU A 283 -6.43 -20.47 -3.40
N ASN A 284 -5.51 -20.46 -4.36
CA ASN A 284 -4.88 -21.70 -4.86
C ASN A 284 -5.91 -22.77 -5.25
N GLY A 285 -7.02 -22.35 -5.86
CA GLY A 285 -8.12 -23.21 -6.27
C GLY A 285 -9.03 -23.73 -5.14
N LYS A 286 -8.78 -23.34 -3.88
CA LYS A 286 -9.59 -23.77 -2.72
C LYS A 286 -10.50 -22.65 -2.24
N PRO A 287 -11.79 -22.92 -1.93
CA PRO A 287 -12.68 -21.93 -1.33
C PRO A 287 -12.06 -21.34 -0.08
N THR A 288 -12.09 -20.01 0.01
CA THR A 288 -11.46 -19.30 1.13
C THR A 288 -12.39 -18.19 1.59
N PHE A 289 -12.73 -18.18 2.89
CA PHE A 289 -13.45 -17.08 3.48
C PHE A 289 -12.47 -15.98 3.90
N LEU A 290 -12.64 -14.79 3.33
CA LEU A 290 -11.77 -13.64 3.58
C LEU A 290 -12.28 -12.86 4.79
N LEU A 291 -11.85 -13.24 6.00
CA LEU A 291 -12.21 -12.51 7.20
C LEU A 291 -11.10 -11.53 7.54
N GLY A 292 -11.41 -10.24 7.45
CA GLY A 292 -10.45 -9.17 7.62
C GLY A 292 -10.89 -8.07 8.57
N THR A 293 -9.96 -7.16 8.78
CA THR A 293 -10.22 -5.87 9.45
C THR A 293 -9.74 -4.71 8.60
N LEU A 294 -10.41 -3.56 8.77
CA LEU A 294 -10.06 -2.30 8.13
C LEU A 294 -8.82 -1.72 8.80
N ASP A 295 -7.85 -1.25 8.01
CA ASP A 295 -6.67 -0.56 8.48
C ASP A 295 -6.47 0.73 7.70
N GLN A 296 -6.55 1.87 8.38
CA GLN A 296 -6.41 3.20 7.79
C GLN A 296 -4.96 3.69 7.77
N GLY A 297 -4.06 3.06 8.52
CA GLY A 297 -2.63 3.35 8.51
C GLY A 297 -2.26 4.72 9.06
N TYR A 298 -2.95 5.21 10.07
CA TYR A 298 -2.65 6.45 10.78
C TYR A 298 -1.98 6.19 12.12
N TRP A 299 -1.13 7.13 12.53
CA TRP A 299 -0.34 7.11 13.75
C TRP A 299 -0.48 8.43 14.50
N PRO A 300 -0.59 8.42 15.84
CA PRO A 300 -0.81 9.66 16.58
C PRO A 300 0.35 10.66 16.50
N ASP A 301 1.56 10.15 16.33
CA ASP A 301 2.81 10.93 16.31
C ASP A 301 3.38 11.16 14.90
N GLY A 302 3.14 10.22 13.99
CA GLY A 302 3.65 10.25 12.60
C GLY A 302 2.59 10.47 11.52
N ILE A 303 1.31 10.50 11.87
CA ILE A 303 0.16 10.61 10.96
C ILE A 303 0.20 9.48 9.91
N TYR A 304 0.67 9.73 8.70
CA TYR A 304 0.79 8.73 7.64
C TYR A 304 2.05 7.86 7.74
N THR A 305 3.02 8.26 8.54
CA THR A 305 4.31 7.56 8.64
C THR A 305 4.42 6.88 9.99
N ALA A 306 4.50 5.55 9.98
CA ALA A 306 4.78 4.78 11.18
C ALA A 306 6.11 5.23 11.80
N PRO A 307 6.21 5.35 13.14
CA PRO A 307 7.42 5.87 13.79
C PRO A 307 8.64 4.96 13.61
N THR A 308 8.44 3.66 13.48
CA THR A 308 9.49 2.65 13.27
C THR A 308 9.02 1.55 12.34
N ASP A 309 9.93 0.68 11.89
CA ASP A 309 9.59 -0.51 11.12
C ASP A 309 8.83 -1.55 11.96
N GLU A 310 9.15 -1.65 13.25
CA GLU A 310 8.41 -2.49 14.21
C GLU A 310 6.98 -2.00 14.40
N ALA A 311 6.77 -0.68 14.44
CA ALA A 311 5.43 -0.10 14.48
C ALA A 311 4.67 -0.42 13.18
N LEU A 312 5.32 -0.25 12.02
CA LEU A 312 4.72 -0.60 10.73
C LEU A 312 4.27 -2.07 10.67
N LYS A 313 5.07 -2.98 11.24
CA LYS A 313 4.77 -4.41 11.34
C LYS A 313 3.65 -4.70 12.35
N PHE A 314 3.50 -3.89 13.39
CA PHE A 314 2.63 -4.18 14.54
C PHE A 314 1.17 -4.41 14.15
N ASP A 315 0.56 -3.51 13.36
CA ASP A 315 -0.85 -3.63 12.97
C ASP A 315 -1.11 -4.92 12.16
N ILE A 316 -0.17 -5.30 11.29
CA ILE A 316 -0.22 -6.54 10.52
C ILE A 316 -0.13 -7.76 11.45
N GLN A 317 0.83 -7.76 12.37
CA GLN A 317 1.04 -8.85 13.32
C GLN A 317 -0.18 -9.01 14.24
N LYS A 318 -0.72 -7.90 14.76
CA LYS A 318 -1.89 -7.93 15.65
C LYS A 318 -3.17 -8.36 14.93
N THR A 319 -3.34 -7.96 13.69
CA THR A 319 -4.42 -8.49 12.83
C THR A 319 -4.30 -10.01 12.71
N LYS A 320 -3.10 -10.53 12.49
CA LYS A 320 -2.84 -11.98 12.42
C LYS A 320 -3.08 -12.68 13.75
N ASP A 321 -2.60 -12.11 14.86
CA ASP A 321 -2.74 -12.66 16.22
C ASP A 321 -4.21 -12.79 16.63
N LEU A 322 -5.06 -11.86 16.19
CA LEU A 322 -6.51 -11.91 16.36
C LEU A 322 -7.22 -12.96 15.49
N GLY A 323 -6.48 -13.75 14.70
CA GLY A 323 -7.04 -14.84 13.88
C GLY A 323 -7.65 -14.41 12.55
N PHE A 324 -7.45 -13.18 12.10
CA PHE A 324 -7.80 -12.75 10.74
C PHE A 324 -6.84 -13.36 9.71
N ASN A 325 -7.34 -13.56 8.51
CA ASN A 325 -6.52 -13.96 7.36
C ASN A 325 -6.39 -12.86 6.29
N THR A 326 -7.06 -11.74 6.49
CA THR A 326 -7.15 -10.64 5.53
C THR A 326 -7.05 -9.30 6.27
N ILE A 327 -6.57 -8.28 5.58
CA ILE A 327 -6.62 -6.88 6.01
C ILE A 327 -7.04 -6.02 4.81
N ARG A 328 -7.89 -5.04 5.01
CA ARG A 328 -8.23 -4.06 3.99
C ARG A 328 -7.47 -2.77 4.29
N LYS A 329 -6.47 -2.47 3.45
CA LYS A 329 -5.77 -1.18 3.51
C LYS A 329 -6.68 -0.12 2.92
N HIS A 330 -7.22 0.70 3.82
CA HIS A 330 -8.32 1.61 3.51
C HIS A 330 -7.82 2.96 3.03
N ILE A 331 -8.11 3.27 1.78
CA ILE A 331 -7.94 4.61 1.16
C ILE A 331 -6.49 5.15 1.29
N LYS A 332 -5.49 4.27 1.39
CA LYS A 332 -4.08 4.63 1.54
C LYS A 332 -3.18 3.64 0.83
N VAL A 333 -2.08 4.13 0.24
CA VAL A 333 -0.97 3.30 -0.24
C VAL A 333 0.19 3.42 0.75
N GLU A 334 0.68 2.28 1.21
CA GLU A 334 1.75 2.19 2.19
C GLU A 334 3.15 2.13 1.53
N PRO A 335 4.24 2.33 2.29
CA PRO A 335 5.56 2.03 1.81
C PRO A 335 5.74 0.53 1.55
N ALA A 336 6.66 0.16 0.64
CA ALA A 336 6.92 -1.22 0.24
C ALA A 336 7.19 -2.17 1.43
N ARG A 337 7.77 -1.67 2.52
CA ARG A 337 8.03 -2.45 3.73
C ARG A 337 6.75 -2.91 4.45
N TRP A 338 5.64 -2.19 4.33
CA TRP A 338 4.35 -2.65 4.89
C TRP A 338 3.87 -3.92 4.15
N TYR A 339 3.93 -3.91 2.82
CA TYR A 339 3.57 -5.08 2.01
C TYR A 339 4.54 -6.25 2.22
N TYR A 340 5.84 -5.97 2.37
CA TYR A 340 6.84 -6.96 2.76
C TYR A 340 6.47 -7.70 4.06
N TRP A 341 5.99 -7.00 5.07
CA TRP A 341 5.53 -7.63 6.31
C TRP A 341 4.24 -8.41 6.11
N ALA A 342 3.29 -7.91 5.32
CA ALA A 342 2.06 -8.65 4.97
C ALA A 342 2.39 -9.97 4.24
N ASP A 343 3.32 -9.93 3.28
CA ASP A 343 3.79 -11.10 2.55
C ASP A 343 4.41 -12.15 3.48
N ARG A 344 5.24 -11.73 4.43
CA ARG A 344 5.98 -12.61 5.34
C ARG A 344 5.13 -13.14 6.50
N ILE A 345 4.23 -12.36 7.03
CA ILE A 345 3.35 -12.76 8.13
C ILE A 345 2.19 -13.61 7.61
N GLY A 346 1.87 -13.48 6.33
CA GLY A 346 0.79 -14.22 5.70
C GLY A 346 -0.57 -13.62 5.97
N LEU A 347 -0.77 -12.38 5.52
CA LEU A 347 -2.03 -11.68 5.63
C LEU A 347 -2.44 -11.18 4.23
N MET A 348 -3.56 -11.67 3.70
CA MET A 348 -4.08 -11.21 2.41
C MET A 348 -4.52 -9.75 2.49
N VAL A 349 -4.30 -8.99 1.44
CA VAL A 349 -4.56 -7.53 1.42
C VAL A 349 -5.58 -7.19 0.34
N TRP A 350 -6.69 -6.56 0.74
CA TRP A 350 -7.48 -5.70 -0.12
C TRP A 350 -6.85 -4.31 -0.15
N GLN A 351 -6.54 -3.80 -1.33
CA GLN A 351 -5.92 -2.49 -1.52
C GLN A 351 -6.92 -1.49 -2.10
N ASP A 352 -7.33 -0.52 -1.27
CA ASP A 352 -8.12 0.62 -1.74
C ASP A 352 -7.22 1.61 -2.49
N MET A 353 -7.79 2.27 -3.49
CA MET A 353 -7.20 3.48 -4.03
C MET A 353 -7.52 4.67 -3.11
N PRO A 354 -6.58 5.59 -2.88
CA PRO A 354 -6.89 6.83 -2.19
C PRO A 354 -7.94 7.61 -2.96
N SER A 355 -8.97 8.10 -2.23
CA SER A 355 -10.07 8.81 -2.86
C SER A 355 -9.73 10.27 -3.17
N LEU A 356 -10.49 10.88 -4.07
CA LEU A 356 -10.57 12.32 -4.25
C LEU A 356 -11.21 12.97 -3.01
N PRO A 357 -10.99 14.28 -2.72
CA PRO A 357 -11.32 14.88 -1.43
C PRO A 357 -12.79 14.85 -1.03
N ASN A 358 -13.69 14.87 -1.96
CA ASN A 358 -15.11 15.02 -1.68
C ASN A 358 -15.91 13.91 -2.33
N GLY A 359 -16.52 13.10 -1.49
CA GLY A 359 -17.47 12.04 -1.75
C GLY A 359 -17.79 11.77 -3.22
N HIS A 360 -18.89 12.30 -3.68
CA HIS A 360 -19.39 12.06 -5.04
C HIS A 360 -19.27 13.32 -5.86
N ASN A 361 -18.53 13.26 -6.96
CA ASN A 361 -18.25 14.46 -7.73
C ASN A 361 -18.57 14.30 -9.22
N GLU A 362 -19.82 14.54 -9.56
CA GLU A 362 -20.30 14.58 -10.95
C GLU A 362 -19.67 15.72 -11.78
N LYS A 363 -19.04 16.70 -11.12
CA LYS A 363 -18.50 17.93 -11.73
C LYS A 363 -16.99 17.91 -11.98
N LEU A 364 -16.34 16.74 -11.92
CA LEU A 364 -14.92 16.62 -12.25
C LEU A 364 -14.67 17.00 -13.70
N SER A 365 -13.62 17.77 -13.95
CA SER A 365 -13.15 18.03 -15.30
C SER A 365 -12.60 16.75 -15.95
N ASP A 366 -12.49 16.72 -17.26
CA ASP A 366 -11.87 15.58 -17.95
C ASP A 366 -10.39 15.42 -17.60
N ALA A 367 -9.70 16.51 -17.24
CA ALA A 367 -8.33 16.48 -16.75
C ALA A 367 -8.25 15.80 -15.36
N ASP A 368 -9.18 16.09 -14.44
CA ASP A 368 -9.24 15.43 -13.11
C ASP A 368 -9.48 13.94 -13.24
N LYS A 369 -10.44 13.55 -14.10
CA LYS A 369 -10.75 12.13 -14.37
C LYS A 369 -9.53 11.39 -14.98
N ALA A 370 -8.84 12.03 -15.92
CA ALA A 370 -7.63 11.48 -16.54
C ALA A 370 -6.49 11.38 -15.52
N GLY A 371 -6.32 12.38 -14.67
CA GLY A 371 -5.35 12.38 -13.56
C GLY A 371 -5.59 11.20 -12.62
N PHE A 372 -6.83 11.03 -12.14
CA PHE A 372 -7.19 9.90 -11.27
C PHE A 372 -6.90 8.54 -11.92
N ARG A 373 -7.28 8.35 -13.20
CA ARG A 373 -7.00 7.11 -13.94
C ARG A 373 -5.50 6.85 -14.08
N LYS A 374 -4.70 7.90 -14.28
CA LYS A 374 -3.24 7.83 -14.34
C LYS A 374 -2.65 7.39 -13.00
N ASP A 375 -3.11 7.98 -11.90
CA ASP A 375 -2.65 7.65 -10.56
C ASP A 375 -3.00 6.21 -10.17
N VAL A 376 -4.23 5.75 -10.48
CA VAL A 376 -4.64 4.35 -10.32
C VAL A 376 -3.71 3.42 -11.10
N THR A 377 -3.41 3.75 -12.36
CA THR A 377 -2.48 2.96 -13.18
C THR A 377 -1.10 2.88 -12.52
N ALA A 378 -0.55 4.01 -12.06
CA ALA A 378 0.75 4.06 -11.42
C ALA A 378 0.81 3.26 -10.12
N ILE A 379 -0.25 3.32 -9.29
CA ILE A 379 -0.35 2.55 -8.04
C ILE A 379 -0.41 1.05 -8.33
N VAL A 380 -1.26 0.60 -9.26
CA VAL A 380 -1.33 -0.81 -9.65
C VAL A 380 0.01 -1.30 -10.20
N GLU A 381 0.63 -0.56 -11.11
CA GLU A 381 1.94 -0.90 -11.67
C GLU A 381 3.05 -0.97 -10.61
N GLN A 382 2.98 -0.13 -9.58
CA GLN A 382 3.94 -0.14 -8.48
C GLN A 382 3.76 -1.37 -7.57
N LEU A 383 2.52 -1.78 -7.30
CA LEU A 383 2.19 -2.74 -6.25
C LEU A 383 1.82 -4.15 -6.75
N LYS A 384 1.60 -4.36 -8.04
CA LYS A 384 1.16 -5.66 -8.57
C LYS A 384 2.18 -6.79 -8.41
N GLY A 385 3.41 -6.50 -7.97
CA GLY A 385 4.42 -7.49 -7.57
C GLY A 385 4.25 -8.00 -6.13
N GLU A 386 3.44 -7.34 -5.28
CA GLU A 386 3.28 -7.71 -3.87
C GLU A 386 2.42 -8.96 -3.72
N THR A 387 2.94 -9.99 -3.06
CA THR A 387 2.28 -11.30 -2.94
C THR A 387 0.96 -11.22 -2.18
N ALA A 388 0.92 -10.47 -1.09
CA ALA A 388 -0.23 -10.40 -0.19
C ALA A 388 -1.44 -9.71 -0.81
N ILE A 389 -1.25 -8.78 -1.76
CA ILE A 389 -2.37 -8.09 -2.40
C ILE A 389 -3.18 -9.09 -3.23
N ILE A 390 -4.43 -9.31 -2.85
CA ILE A 390 -5.36 -10.22 -3.53
C ILE A 390 -6.37 -9.48 -4.42
N GLY A 391 -6.56 -8.20 -4.21
CA GLY A 391 -7.53 -7.44 -4.99
C GLY A 391 -7.44 -5.93 -4.79
N TRP A 392 -8.06 -5.22 -5.71
CA TRP A 392 -8.08 -3.77 -5.85
C TRP A 392 -9.47 -3.22 -5.65
N ILE A 393 -9.58 -2.10 -4.94
CA ILE A 393 -10.84 -1.37 -4.73
C ILE A 393 -10.65 0.07 -5.18
N PRO A 394 -11.08 0.44 -6.40
CA PRO A 394 -10.88 1.79 -6.94
C PRO A 394 -11.74 2.86 -6.26
N PHE A 395 -12.93 2.50 -5.78
CA PHE A 395 -13.84 3.43 -5.13
C PHE A 395 -14.41 2.84 -3.84
N ASN A 396 -14.03 3.44 -2.71
CA ASN A 396 -14.72 3.21 -1.44
C ASN A 396 -16.05 3.95 -1.45
N GLU A 397 -17.16 3.22 -1.26
CA GLU A 397 -18.51 3.81 -1.14
C GLU A 397 -18.88 4.80 -2.27
N GLY A 398 -18.17 4.71 -3.38
CA GLY A 398 -18.28 5.62 -4.50
C GLY A 398 -17.64 6.99 -4.30
N TRP A 399 -16.80 7.16 -3.27
CA TRP A 399 -16.11 8.44 -3.04
C TRP A 399 -15.19 8.82 -4.20
N GLY A 400 -15.38 10.04 -4.72
CA GLY A 400 -14.68 10.50 -5.91
C GLY A 400 -15.19 9.93 -7.23
N GLN A 401 -16.14 9.02 -7.19
CA GLN A 401 -16.77 8.46 -8.38
C GLN A 401 -17.61 9.53 -9.09
N TRP A 402 -17.42 9.68 -10.38
CA TRP A 402 -18.18 10.67 -11.18
C TRP A 402 -19.37 10.05 -11.90
N SER A 403 -19.45 8.74 -12.01
CA SER A 403 -20.64 8.01 -12.48
C SER A 403 -20.51 6.51 -12.16
N ILE A 404 -21.61 5.77 -12.16
CA ILE A 404 -21.61 4.32 -12.00
C ILE A 404 -20.85 3.62 -13.16
N PRO A 405 -21.05 3.99 -14.45
CA PRO A 405 -20.26 3.43 -15.54
C PRO A 405 -18.75 3.65 -15.39
N ALA A 406 -18.33 4.79 -14.81
CA ALA A 406 -16.91 5.05 -14.58
C ALA A 406 -16.25 4.04 -13.65
N ALA A 407 -16.99 3.55 -12.64
CA ALA A 407 -16.49 2.48 -11.77
C ALA A 407 -16.28 1.16 -12.54
N ALA A 408 -17.21 0.83 -13.45
CA ALA A 408 -17.07 -0.35 -14.31
C ALA A 408 -15.86 -0.23 -15.26
N GLU A 409 -15.71 0.92 -15.93
CA GLU A 409 -14.60 1.20 -16.84
C GLU A 409 -13.24 1.14 -16.11
N LEU A 410 -13.18 1.68 -14.88
CA LEU A 410 -11.95 1.66 -14.10
C LEU A 410 -11.62 0.25 -13.60
N ALA A 411 -12.63 -0.54 -13.22
CA ALA A 411 -12.45 -1.95 -12.87
C ALA A 411 -11.87 -2.74 -14.06
N ASP A 412 -12.39 -2.52 -15.26
CA ASP A 412 -11.87 -3.14 -16.50
C ASP A 412 -10.44 -2.69 -16.79
N GLN A 413 -10.12 -1.42 -16.57
CA GLN A 413 -8.75 -0.89 -16.73
C GLN A 413 -7.79 -1.60 -15.77
N ILE A 414 -8.15 -1.71 -14.49
CA ILE A 414 -7.34 -2.39 -13.48
C ILE A 414 -7.17 -3.88 -13.82
N LYS A 415 -8.25 -4.55 -14.25
CA LYS A 415 -8.19 -5.97 -14.62
C LYS A 415 -7.28 -6.24 -15.82
N LYS A 416 -7.17 -5.29 -16.75
CA LYS A 416 -6.21 -5.37 -17.87
C LYS A 416 -4.77 -5.15 -17.41
N LEU A 417 -4.54 -4.28 -16.42
CA LEU A 417 -3.20 -4.03 -15.85
C LEU A 417 -2.72 -5.21 -14.99
N ASP A 418 -3.65 -5.82 -14.26
CA ASP A 418 -3.37 -6.93 -13.35
C ASP A 418 -4.48 -7.99 -13.39
N PRO A 419 -4.43 -8.91 -14.36
CA PRO A 419 -5.42 -9.99 -14.48
C PRO A 419 -5.29 -11.04 -13.38
N SER A 420 -4.20 -11.05 -12.61
CA SER A 420 -3.91 -12.06 -11.59
C SER A 420 -4.60 -11.81 -10.26
N ARG A 421 -5.31 -10.68 -10.10
CA ARG A 421 -6.00 -10.28 -8.86
C ARG A 421 -7.48 -10.00 -9.09
N LEU A 422 -8.22 -9.98 -7.99
CA LEU A 422 -9.62 -9.59 -7.98
C LEU A 422 -9.77 -8.07 -8.11
N VAL A 423 -10.91 -7.63 -8.63
CA VAL A 423 -11.30 -6.22 -8.63
C VAL A 423 -12.69 -6.11 -8.02
N ASN A 424 -12.79 -5.37 -6.92
CA ASN A 424 -14.03 -4.91 -6.36
C ASN A 424 -14.29 -3.50 -6.91
N ALA A 425 -15.09 -3.40 -7.94
CA ALA A 425 -15.26 -2.17 -8.73
C ALA A 425 -15.69 -0.96 -7.87
N ARG A 426 -16.46 -1.23 -6.81
CA ARG A 426 -16.92 -0.28 -5.83
C ARG A 426 -17.30 -1.02 -4.55
N SER A 427 -16.73 -0.66 -3.41
CA SER A 427 -17.20 -1.17 -2.13
C SER A 427 -18.48 -0.45 -1.68
N GLY A 428 -19.30 -1.12 -0.85
CA GLY A 428 -20.49 -0.53 -0.28
C GLY A 428 -21.53 -0.08 -1.32
N ALA A 429 -21.89 -0.93 -2.28
CA ALA A 429 -22.83 -0.60 -3.34
C ALA A 429 -24.24 -0.24 -2.84
N ASN A 430 -24.58 -0.63 -1.62
CA ASN A 430 -25.88 -0.36 -0.97
C ASN A 430 -25.90 0.93 -0.17
N CYS A 431 -24.75 1.53 0.13
CA CYS A 431 -24.66 2.68 1.04
C CYS A 431 -24.34 3.99 0.36
N CYS A 432 -24.46 5.02 1.16
CA CYS A 432 -23.99 6.38 0.92
C CYS A 432 -24.71 7.11 -0.21
N ASP A 433 -24.24 8.30 -0.61
CA ASP A 433 -25.02 9.23 -1.45
C ASP A 433 -25.23 8.73 -2.88
N THR A 434 -24.28 8.00 -3.44
CA THR A 434 -24.44 7.38 -4.76
C THR A 434 -24.60 5.87 -4.64
N LYS A 435 -25.78 5.43 -4.32
CA LYS A 435 -26.13 4.00 -4.31
C LYS A 435 -26.11 3.45 -5.72
N GLY A 436 -25.62 2.25 -5.86
CA GLY A 436 -25.72 1.51 -7.11
C GLY A 436 -24.53 0.58 -7.34
N ASP A 437 -24.87 -0.63 -7.73
CA ASP A 437 -23.92 -1.65 -8.14
C ASP A 437 -23.49 -1.39 -9.60
N PRO A 438 -22.19 -1.17 -9.89
CA PRO A 438 -21.70 -1.01 -11.27
C PRO A 438 -21.84 -2.28 -12.11
N LYS A 439 -22.18 -3.42 -11.51
CA LYS A 439 -22.29 -4.75 -12.14
C LYS A 439 -21.05 -5.14 -12.94
N ALA A 440 -19.89 -4.79 -12.37
CA ALA A 440 -18.57 -5.00 -12.94
C ALA A 440 -17.59 -5.48 -11.87
N GLY A 441 -16.41 -5.91 -12.30
CA GLY A 441 -15.42 -6.52 -11.42
C GLY A 441 -15.81 -7.93 -10.99
N ASP A 442 -15.18 -8.40 -9.92
CA ASP A 442 -15.28 -9.79 -9.45
C ASP A 442 -16.20 -9.94 -8.22
N LEU A 443 -16.56 -8.83 -7.55
CA LEU A 443 -17.28 -8.84 -6.28
C LEU A 443 -18.57 -8.00 -6.32
N ILE A 444 -19.55 -8.48 -5.55
CA ILE A 444 -20.66 -7.68 -5.03
C ILE A 444 -20.30 -7.34 -3.60
N ASP A 445 -20.24 -6.06 -3.27
CA ASP A 445 -19.82 -5.59 -1.96
C ASP A 445 -20.90 -4.68 -1.33
N VAL A 446 -21.26 -5.00 -0.09
CA VAL A 446 -22.16 -4.20 0.73
C VAL A 446 -21.45 -3.70 1.98
N HIS A 447 -21.91 -2.61 2.54
CA HIS A 447 -21.51 -2.11 3.86
C HIS A 447 -22.73 -2.08 4.76
N ASP A 448 -22.75 -2.92 5.77
CA ASP A 448 -23.83 -3.01 6.75
C ASP A 448 -23.28 -2.90 8.18
N TYR A 449 -23.65 -1.81 8.81
CA TYR A 449 -23.32 -1.54 10.21
C TYR A 449 -24.58 -1.70 11.06
N GLN A 450 -24.53 -2.27 12.22
CA GLN A 450 -23.46 -2.79 13.09
C GLN A 450 -23.21 -4.29 12.84
N GLY A 451 -24.21 -5.04 12.52
CA GLY A 451 -24.11 -6.46 12.16
C GLY A 451 -23.71 -6.61 10.71
N PRO A 452 -23.11 -7.76 10.34
CA PRO A 452 -22.64 -7.94 8.98
C PRO A 452 -23.79 -8.12 7.99
N GLY A 453 -23.60 -7.55 6.79
CA GLY A 453 -24.39 -7.86 5.62
C GLY A 453 -24.09 -9.26 5.09
N LEU A 454 -25.10 -9.86 4.46
CA LEU A 454 -24.98 -11.20 3.88
C LEU A 454 -25.40 -11.17 2.40
N PRO A 455 -24.67 -10.47 1.51
CA PRO A 455 -25.01 -10.41 0.10
C PRO A 455 -24.83 -11.78 -0.56
N ALA A 456 -25.78 -12.15 -1.41
CA ALA A 456 -25.63 -13.35 -2.23
C ALA A 456 -24.74 -13.06 -3.46
N PRO A 457 -23.91 -14.04 -3.90
CA PRO A 457 -23.21 -13.94 -5.17
C PRO A 457 -24.20 -13.97 -6.34
N ASP A 458 -23.80 -13.41 -7.49
CA ASP A 458 -24.58 -13.50 -8.73
C ASP A 458 -24.01 -14.56 -9.70
N ALA A 459 -24.47 -14.54 -10.95
CA ALA A 459 -24.08 -15.51 -11.96
C ALA A 459 -22.57 -15.47 -12.31
N THR A 460 -21.89 -14.36 -12.07
CA THR A 460 -20.50 -14.11 -12.49
C THR A 460 -19.57 -13.68 -11.35
N ARG A 461 -20.12 -13.09 -10.27
CA ARG A 461 -19.34 -12.48 -9.19
C ARG A 461 -19.55 -13.21 -7.87
N ALA A 462 -18.52 -13.26 -7.05
CA ALA A 462 -18.64 -13.58 -5.63
C ALA A 462 -19.19 -12.38 -4.84
N SER A 463 -19.41 -12.53 -3.54
CA SER A 463 -19.96 -11.49 -2.69
C SER A 463 -19.19 -11.34 -1.40
N MET A 464 -19.16 -10.12 -0.83
CA MET A 464 -18.58 -9.81 0.46
C MET A 464 -19.32 -8.66 1.14
N ASP A 465 -19.12 -8.54 2.44
CA ASP A 465 -19.45 -7.37 3.23
C ASP A 465 -18.16 -6.60 3.50
N GLY A 466 -17.94 -5.52 2.79
CA GLY A 466 -16.69 -4.77 2.80
C GLY A 466 -16.46 -3.97 4.06
N GLU A 467 -17.52 -3.68 4.82
CA GLU A 467 -17.44 -3.01 6.12
C GLU A 467 -18.63 -3.37 7.02
N HIS A 468 -18.34 -3.80 8.25
CA HIS A 468 -19.34 -3.98 9.30
C HIS A 468 -18.76 -3.67 10.69
N GLY A 469 -19.57 -3.76 11.72
CA GLY A 469 -19.18 -3.60 13.12
C GLY A 469 -19.19 -2.13 13.54
N GLY A 470 -18.03 -1.50 13.59
CA GLY A 470 -17.92 -0.11 14.00
C GLY A 470 -18.35 0.14 15.47
N LEU A 471 -18.30 -0.89 16.33
CA LEU A 471 -18.68 -0.77 17.74
C LEU A 471 -17.70 0.18 18.45
N THR A 472 -18.22 1.30 18.95
CA THR A 472 -17.41 2.40 19.47
C THR A 472 -17.24 2.29 20.97
N LEU A 473 -15.97 2.28 21.42
CA LEU A 473 -15.56 2.33 22.81
C LEU A 473 -14.33 3.23 22.97
N GLY A 474 -14.51 4.43 23.50
CA GLY A 474 -13.39 5.30 23.87
C GLY A 474 -12.72 4.83 25.17
N VAL A 475 -11.39 4.88 25.23
CA VAL A 475 -10.59 4.56 26.42
C VAL A 475 -9.98 5.85 26.96
N ALA A 476 -10.26 6.18 28.23
CA ALA A 476 -9.71 7.36 28.86
C ALA A 476 -8.17 7.41 28.73
N ASP A 477 -7.62 8.60 28.58
CA ASP A 477 -6.19 8.88 28.37
C ASP A 477 -5.60 8.35 27.04
N HIS A 478 -6.42 7.71 26.19
CA HIS A 478 -6.05 7.19 24.88
C HIS A 478 -6.92 7.73 23.73
N ILE A 479 -7.51 8.91 23.94
CA ILE A 479 -8.37 9.64 23.00
C ILE A 479 -7.60 10.82 22.42
N TRP A 480 -7.70 11.05 21.12
CA TRP A 480 -7.03 12.14 20.41
C TRP A 480 -7.94 13.36 20.20
N PRO A 481 -7.37 14.57 20.11
CA PRO A 481 -8.11 15.80 19.95
C PRO A 481 -8.67 15.94 18.52
N ASN A 482 -9.81 15.37 18.29
CA ASN A 482 -10.66 15.55 17.13
C ASN A 482 -12.11 15.41 17.58
N THR A 483 -13.06 15.86 16.79
CA THR A 483 -14.46 15.65 17.10
C THR A 483 -14.75 14.15 17.16
N ALA A 484 -14.97 13.65 18.37
CA ALA A 484 -15.32 12.25 18.58
C ALA A 484 -16.65 11.95 17.92
N ILE A 485 -16.70 10.86 17.17
CA ILE A 485 -17.90 10.38 16.52
C ILE A 485 -18.29 8.98 16.97
N ASN A 486 -19.57 8.72 16.80
CA ASN A 486 -20.18 7.48 17.15
C ASN A 486 -21.15 7.04 16.06
N PRO A 487 -20.63 6.87 14.81
CA PRO A 487 -21.46 6.78 13.62
C PRO A 487 -22.33 5.50 13.59
N TYR A 488 -21.88 4.44 14.30
CA TYR A 488 -22.51 3.12 14.20
C TYR A 488 -23.10 2.63 15.53
N GLY A 489 -22.67 3.17 16.65
CA GLY A 489 -23.20 2.86 17.99
C GLY A 489 -22.12 2.64 19.03
N SER A 490 -22.38 3.09 20.26
CA SER A 490 -21.50 2.87 21.42
C SER A 490 -21.79 1.60 22.13
N VAL A 491 -20.75 1.01 22.69
CA VAL A 491 -20.83 -0.02 23.73
C VAL A 491 -20.34 0.55 25.06
N LYS A 492 -20.84 -0.02 26.17
CA LYS A 492 -20.60 0.54 27.50
C LYS A 492 -19.22 0.22 28.08
N ASP A 493 -18.63 -0.91 27.71
CA ASP A 493 -17.37 -1.44 28.23
C ASP A 493 -16.75 -2.51 27.31
N ASN A 494 -15.55 -2.98 27.68
CA ASN A 494 -14.83 -4.02 26.93
C ASN A 494 -15.61 -5.34 26.85
N ALA A 495 -16.38 -5.71 27.87
CA ALA A 495 -17.19 -6.93 27.83
C ALA A 495 -18.27 -6.83 26.74
N ALA A 496 -18.97 -5.70 26.68
CA ALA A 496 -19.97 -5.44 25.66
C ALA A 496 -19.36 -5.35 24.23
N LEU A 497 -18.13 -4.81 24.11
CA LEU A 497 -17.41 -4.82 22.84
C LEU A 497 -17.10 -6.25 22.39
N ASN A 498 -16.57 -7.09 23.28
CA ASN A 498 -16.29 -8.50 22.99
C ASN A 498 -17.55 -9.29 22.61
N ASP A 499 -18.61 -9.12 23.39
CA ASP A 499 -19.88 -9.82 23.12
C ASP A 499 -20.47 -9.40 21.77
N GLY A 500 -20.45 -8.11 21.46
CA GLY A 500 -20.90 -7.57 20.17
C GLY A 500 -20.06 -8.07 18.99
N TYR A 501 -18.73 -8.06 19.14
CA TYR A 501 -17.83 -8.59 18.13
C TYR A 501 -18.09 -10.06 17.82
N VAL A 502 -18.15 -10.90 18.88
CA VAL A 502 -18.41 -12.34 18.76
C VAL A 502 -19.78 -12.62 18.15
N ALA A 503 -20.80 -11.86 18.56
CA ALA A 503 -22.17 -12.01 18.01
C ALA A 503 -22.22 -11.68 16.51
N ASN A 504 -21.58 -10.58 16.08
CA ASN A 504 -21.50 -10.19 14.68
C ASN A 504 -20.77 -11.26 13.84
N THR A 505 -19.63 -11.73 14.31
CA THR A 505 -18.82 -12.71 13.58
C THR A 505 -19.50 -14.08 13.53
N ALA A 506 -20.25 -14.45 14.58
CA ALA A 506 -21.05 -15.68 14.59
C ALA A 506 -22.14 -15.70 13.51
N VAL A 507 -22.73 -14.55 13.15
CA VAL A 507 -23.68 -14.46 12.03
C VAL A 507 -23.00 -14.86 10.73
N LEU A 508 -21.77 -14.40 10.49
CA LEU A 508 -20.98 -14.80 9.31
C LEU A 508 -20.69 -16.29 9.30
N ARG A 509 -20.27 -16.87 10.44
CA ARG A 509 -19.99 -18.30 10.60
C ARG A 509 -21.21 -19.16 10.29
N ASP A 510 -22.35 -18.79 10.87
CA ASP A 510 -23.53 -19.65 10.87
C ASP A 510 -24.36 -19.52 9.58
N LYS A 511 -24.42 -18.33 8.99
CA LYS A 511 -25.26 -18.03 7.83
C LYS A 511 -24.49 -17.82 6.51
N GLY A 512 -23.28 -17.23 6.61
CA GLY A 512 -22.48 -16.85 5.44
C GLY A 512 -22.23 -17.98 4.44
N PRO A 513 -21.78 -19.18 4.88
CA PRO A 513 -21.51 -20.30 3.98
C PRO A 513 -22.73 -20.78 3.19
N GLY A 514 -23.92 -20.78 3.80
CA GLY A 514 -25.16 -21.18 3.16
C GLY A 514 -25.66 -20.22 2.08
N ILE A 515 -25.37 -18.93 2.25
CA ILE A 515 -25.71 -17.86 1.29
C ILE A 515 -24.64 -17.76 0.20
N GLY A 516 -23.41 -18.11 0.51
CA GLY A 516 -22.27 -18.04 -0.41
C GLY A 516 -21.41 -16.78 -0.25
N VAL A 517 -21.55 -16.07 0.88
CA VAL A 517 -20.66 -14.93 1.21
C VAL A 517 -19.22 -15.43 1.27
N SER A 518 -18.30 -14.70 0.62
CA SER A 518 -16.90 -15.07 0.51
C SER A 518 -15.96 -14.26 1.42
N GLY A 519 -16.48 -13.25 2.11
CA GLY A 519 -15.65 -12.47 3.02
C GLY A 519 -16.42 -11.37 3.73
N SER A 520 -15.77 -10.84 4.77
CA SER A 520 -16.27 -9.68 5.52
C SER A 520 -15.10 -8.94 6.16
N VAL A 521 -15.24 -7.62 6.33
CA VAL A 521 -14.23 -6.75 6.92
C VAL A 521 -14.84 -6.01 8.12
N TYR A 522 -14.25 -6.23 9.30
CA TYR A 522 -14.64 -5.52 10.52
C TYR A 522 -13.98 -4.13 10.59
N THR A 523 -14.72 -3.10 10.91
CA THR A 523 -14.24 -1.74 11.13
C THR A 523 -14.05 -1.48 12.61
N GLN A 524 -12.81 -1.39 13.12
CA GLN A 524 -11.51 -1.46 12.46
C GLN A 524 -10.42 -2.00 13.41
N ILE A 525 -9.15 -2.09 12.96
CA ILE A 525 -8.07 -2.64 13.81
C ILE A 525 -7.66 -1.65 14.91
N THR A 526 -7.51 -0.37 14.61
CA THR A 526 -7.13 0.67 15.57
C THR A 526 -8.11 1.83 15.52
N ASP A 527 -8.28 2.51 16.65
CA ASP A 527 -8.88 3.85 16.63
C ASP A 527 -8.06 4.77 15.72
N VAL A 528 -8.71 5.77 15.15
CA VAL A 528 -8.06 6.85 14.41
C VAL A 528 -8.71 8.17 14.79
N GLU A 529 -7.96 9.05 15.42
CA GLU A 529 -8.42 10.39 15.85
C GLU A 529 -9.79 10.35 16.55
N GLY A 530 -10.86 10.84 15.91
CA GLY A 530 -12.22 10.86 16.45
C GLY A 530 -13.00 9.54 16.32
N GLU A 531 -12.55 8.58 15.54
CA GLU A 531 -13.15 7.24 15.43
C GLU A 531 -12.60 6.31 16.51
N HIS A 532 -13.43 5.94 17.49
CA HIS A 532 -13.05 5.06 18.60
C HIS A 532 -13.60 3.64 18.44
N ASN A 533 -13.67 3.15 17.20
CA ASN A 533 -14.21 1.83 16.84
C ASN A 533 -13.13 0.77 16.53
N GLY A 534 -11.89 1.05 16.88
CA GLY A 534 -10.79 0.10 16.77
C GLY A 534 -10.85 -1.02 17.81
N LEU A 535 -10.18 -2.14 17.52
CA LEU A 535 -9.90 -3.21 18.49
C LEU A 535 -8.72 -2.84 19.40
N TYR A 536 -7.90 -1.90 18.96
CA TYR A 536 -6.83 -1.24 19.71
C TYR A 536 -7.06 0.27 19.77
N THR A 537 -6.51 0.92 20.80
CA THR A 537 -6.46 2.40 20.86
C THR A 537 -5.54 2.96 19.77
N TYR A 538 -5.68 4.25 19.45
CA TYR A 538 -4.92 4.92 18.39
C TYR A 538 -3.41 4.85 18.58
N ASP A 539 -2.94 4.89 19.83
CA ASP A 539 -1.53 4.73 20.21
C ASP A 539 -1.09 3.25 20.34
N ARG A 540 -1.96 2.29 20.04
CA ARG A 540 -1.73 0.83 20.14
C ARG A 540 -1.34 0.33 21.54
N LYS A 541 -1.52 1.14 22.59
CA LYS A 541 -1.13 0.78 23.97
C LYS A 541 -2.16 -0.07 24.68
N VAL A 542 -3.42 0.04 24.30
CA VAL A 542 -4.51 -0.71 24.92
C VAL A 542 -5.22 -1.58 23.89
N GLU A 543 -5.21 -2.87 24.15
CA GLU A 543 -6.07 -3.84 23.48
C GLU A 543 -7.46 -3.80 24.13
N LYS A 544 -8.49 -3.48 23.33
CA LYS A 544 -9.86 -3.31 23.84
C LYS A 544 -10.65 -4.62 23.88
N VAL A 545 -10.12 -5.69 23.29
CA VAL A 545 -10.78 -6.98 23.15
C VAL A 545 -9.99 -8.10 23.83
N ASP A 546 -10.65 -9.21 24.08
CA ASP A 546 -10.02 -10.47 24.49
C ASP A 546 -9.50 -11.18 23.23
N GLU A 547 -8.18 -11.18 23.03
CA GLU A 547 -7.51 -11.79 21.87
C GLU A 547 -7.94 -13.25 21.66
N GLY A 548 -8.04 -14.03 22.75
CA GLY A 548 -8.42 -15.45 22.66
C GLY A 548 -9.83 -15.66 22.14
N ARG A 549 -10.79 -14.86 22.63
CA ARG A 549 -12.20 -14.93 22.18
C ARG A 549 -12.34 -14.51 20.72
N VAL A 550 -11.70 -13.41 20.34
CA VAL A 550 -11.73 -12.89 18.96
C VAL A 550 -11.06 -13.88 18.01
N ARG A 551 -9.88 -14.39 18.35
CA ARG A 551 -9.17 -15.40 17.55
C ARG A 551 -10.04 -16.65 17.33
N ALA A 552 -10.65 -17.18 18.39
CA ALA A 552 -11.45 -18.40 18.31
C ALA A 552 -12.61 -18.25 17.32
N ILE A 553 -13.42 -17.19 17.45
CA ILE A 553 -14.56 -16.99 16.55
C ILE A 553 -14.12 -16.68 15.11
N ASN A 554 -13.01 -15.95 14.91
CA ASN A 554 -12.47 -15.66 13.59
C ASN A 554 -12.02 -16.93 12.88
N GLU A 555 -11.24 -17.78 13.55
CA GLU A 555 -10.78 -19.05 12.98
C GLU A 555 -11.94 -20.02 12.70
N GLU A 556 -12.95 -20.08 13.58
CA GLU A 556 -14.17 -20.86 13.34
C GLU A 556 -14.91 -20.38 12.08
N THR A 557 -15.03 -19.06 11.92
CA THR A 557 -15.71 -18.45 10.78
C THR A 557 -14.97 -18.73 9.47
N ILE A 558 -13.63 -18.58 9.47
CA ILE A 558 -12.80 -18.90 8.30
C ILE A 558 -12.94 -20.38 7.94
N ARG A 559 -12.90 -21.29 8.92
CA ARG A 559 -13.10 -22.74 8.68
C ARG A 559 -14.49 -23.05 8.13
N ALA A 560 -15.54 -22.43 8.65
CA ALA A 560 -16.91 -22.64 8.20
C ALA A 560 -17.11 -22.25 6.73
N GLY A 561 -16.47 -21.20 6.27
CA GLY A 561 -16.50 -20.72 4.88
C GLY A 561 -15.44 -21.32 3.95
N GLY A 562 -14.55 -22.16 4.47
CA GLY A 562 -13.46 -22.81 3.74
C GLY A 562 -13.87 -24.10 2.99
N PRO A 563 -12.90 -24.90 2.58
CA PRO A 563 -13.15 -26.19 1.95
C PRO A 563 -13.90 -27.13 2.91
N ARG A 564 -14.95 -27.79 2.41
CA ARG A 564 -15.67 -28.85 3.13
C ARG A 564 -15.04 -30.21 2.84
#